data_289df3f0c277ff126f388dc1c44c6a81
#
_entry.id   289df3f0c277ff126f388dc1c44c6a81
#
_cell.length_a   1.000
_cell.length_b   1.000
_cell.length_c   1.000
_cell.angle_alpha   90.00
_cell.angle_beta   90.00
_cell.angle_gamma   90.00
#
_symmetry.space_group_name_H-M   'P 1'
#
loop_
_entity.id
_entity.type
_entity.pdbx_description
1 polymer ?
#
loop_
_entity_poly.entity_id
_entity_poly.type
_entity_poly.pdbx_seq_one_letter_code
_entity_poly.pdbx_strand_id
1 'polypeptide(L)'
;GHTLTFVVTATKPAGVVIVSRDTRIELKERPVEGVERAVPSVTYEDIGGLKRELRLVREMIELPLKHPELFQRLGIDPPKGVLLYGPPGTGKTLIAKAVANEVNAHFISISGPEIMSKYYGESEQRLREIFEEAKENAPSIIFIDEIDSIAPKREEVTGEVERRVVAQLLALMDGLEARGNVIVIAATNRPDAVDPALRRPGRFDREIEIGVPDRDGRKEILEIHTRGMPLAEDVNLDELAELTVGFVGADLEALCKEAAMHALRSRMEKGDIDIEAEEIPEEVLENLKVTREDFLEALKNIEPSAMREVLVEVPNVRWEDVGGLEHAKQELMEAVEWPLKYPEVFSAVNIKPPKGILLYGPPGTGKTLLAKAVANESNANFISVKGPELLSKWVGESEKHVREMFRKARQVAPCVLFFDEIDSLAPRRGGGVDSHVTERVVSQLLTELDGMEELKDVVVIAATNRPDMVDPALLRPGRIERHIYISPPDKEARKEIFKIHLRGKPLVDDVSIDELAERTEGYTGADIEAVCREAGMLAIREAIKPGMSKEEAKEVAKSLKITKEHFEKALEKVKPSMTKEDIKTYERIVEDFHRMYR
;
A
#
# COMPACT_ATOMS: atom_id res chain seq x y z
N GLY A 1 19.55 16.19 -38.41
CA GLY A 1 20.83 15.51 -38.43
C GLY A 1 20.64 14.07 -38.08
N HIS A 2 21.17 13.15 -38.86
CA HIS A 2 21.08 11.70 -38.56
C HIS A 2 22.14 11.40 -37.49
N THR A 3 21.72 10.76 -36.39
CA THR A 3 22.60 10.23 -35.36
C THR A 3 23.02 8.82 -35.79
N LEU A 4 24.33 8.59 -35.94
CA LEU A 4 24.89 7.26 -36.19
C LEU A 4 25.44 6.70 -34.88
N THR A 5 25.04 5.47 -34.55
CA THR A 5 25.54 4.78 -33.38
C THR A 5 26.72 3.89 -33.76
N PHE A 6 27.82 3.97 -33.03
CA PHE A 6 29.03 3.19 -33.24
C PHE A 6 29.36 2.36 -31.99
N VAL A 7 29.95 1.20 -32.20
CA VAL A 7 30.42 0.33 -31.13
C VAL A 7 31.93 0.42 -31.00
N VAL A 8 32.41 0.60 -29.78
CA VAL A 8 33.81 0.61 -29.45
C VAL A 8 34.34 -0.82 -29.40
N THR A 9 35.14 -1.20 -30.38
CA THR A 9 35.68 -2.57 -30.47
C THR A 9 37.04 -2.72 -29.75
N ALA A 10 37.81 -1.66 -29.59
CA ALA A 10 39.07 -1.69 -28.85
C ALA A 10 39.44 -0.29 -28.37
N THR A 11 40.17 -0.19 -27.27
CA THR A 11 40.73 1.05 -26.72
C THR A 11 42.23 0.91 -26.52
N LYS A 12 42.96 2.04 -26.69
CA LYS A 12 44.38 2.14 -26.34
C LYS A 12 44.59 3.33 -25.43
N PRO A 13 44.99 3.12 -24.16
CA PRO A 13 45.27 1.84 -23.51
C PRO A 13 44.03 0.97 -23.34
N ALA A 14 44.25 -0.35 -23.18
CA ALA A 14 43.16 -1.30 -22.96
C ALA A 14 42.49 -1.06 -21.57
N GLY A 15 41.17 -1.08 -21.50
CA GLY A 15 40.38 -0.89 -20.29
C GLY A 15 39.42 0.29 -20.38
N VAL A 16 38.99 0.81 -19.24
CA VAL A 16 38.11 1.98 -19.18
C VAL A 16 38.89 3.22 -19.56
N VAL A 17 38.44 3.93 -20.58
CA VAL A 17 39.06 5.18 -21.07
C VAL A 17 38.03 6.31 -21.08
N ILE A 18 38.50 7.52 -20.83
CA ILE A 18 37.67 8.73 -20.91
C ILE A 18 37.85 9.35 -22.30
N VAL A 19 36.74 9.57 -22.99
CA VAL A 19 36.75 10.26 -24.28
C VAL A 19 36.91 11.75 -24.05
N SER A 20 38.03 12.34 -24.55
CA SER A 20 38.32 13.76 -24.48
C SER A 20 38.33 14.37 -25.89
N ARG A 21 38.53 15.70 -26.00
CA ARG A 21 38.63 16.41 -27.30
C ARG A 21 39.80 15.91 -28.14
N ASP A 22 40.84 15.35 -27.52
CA ASP A 22 42.06 14.84 -28.17
C ASP A 22 41.99 13.34 -28.47
N THR A 23 40.86 12.70 -28.17
CA THR A 23 40.68 11.27 -28.43
C THR A 23 40.60 11.01 -29.94
N ARG A 24 41.50 10.17 -30.44
CA ARG A 24 41.53 9.76 -31.85
C ARG A 24 40.58 8.57 -32.04
N ILE A 25 39.57 8.75 -32.92
CA ILE A 25 38.59 7.71 -33.23
C ILE A 25 38.93 7.15 -34.61
N GLU A 26 39.20 5.85 -34.68
CA GLU A 26 39.42 5.14 -35.95
C GLU A 26 38.18 4.33 -36.29
N LEU A 27 37.52 4.63 -37.41
CA LEU A 27 36.39 3.88 -37.90
C LEU A 27 36.87 2.68 -38.71
N LYS A 28 36.40 1.47 -38.36
CA LYS A 28 36.62 0.27 -39.15
C LYS A 28 35.44 0.06 -40.12
N GLU A 29 35.76 -0.13 -41.40
CA GLU A 29 34.76 -0.32 -42.46
C GLU A 29 34.06 -1.68 -42.46
N ARG A 30 34.46 -2.61 -41.57
CA ARG A 30 33.83 -3.92 -41.50
C ARG A 30 32.78 -3.96 -40.39
N PRO A 31 31.56 -4.49 -40.66
CA PRO A 31 30.60 -4.73 -39.59
C PRO A 31 31.23 -5.68 -38.57
N VAL A 32 30.97 -5.46 -37.30
CA VAL A 32 31.40 -6.35 -36.24
C VAL A 32 30.62 -7.66 -36.42
N GLU A 33 31.34 -8.75 -36.74
CA GLU A 33 30.76 -10.09 -36.73
C GLU A 33 30.52 -10.50 -35.29
N GLY A 34 29.31 -10.35 -34.84
CA GLY A 34 28.79 -10.66 -33.52
C GLY A 34 27.64 -9.71 -33.26
N VAL A 35 26.45 -10.18 -33.49
CA VAL A 35 25.23 -9.47 -33.12
C VAL A 35 25.38 -9.08 -31.66
N GLU A 36 25.47 -7.78 -31.38
CA GLU A 36 25.40 -7.31 -30.00
C GLU A 36 24.09 -7.77 -29.42
N ARG A 37 24.19 -8.78 -28.56
CA ARG A 37 23.04 -9.12 -27.72
C ARG A 37 22.76 -7.89 -26.86
N ALA A 38 21.56 -7.38 -26.95
CA ALA A 38 21.11 -6.27 -26.08
C ALA A 38 20.95 -6.80 -24.65
N VAL A 39 22.07 -6.96 -23.94
CA VAL A 39 22.11 -7.42 -22.55
C VAL A 39 21.99 -6.21 -21.65
N PRO A 40 21.00 -6.17 -20.75
CA PRO A 40 20.84 -5.07 -19.80
C PRO A 40 22.03 -4.95 -18.84
N SER A 41 22.32 -3.76 -18.36
CA SER A 41 23.39 -3.50 -17.38
C SER A 41 22.95 -3.71 -15.92
N VAL A 42 21.67 -3.98 -15.68
CA VAL A 42 21.09 -4.18 -14.34
C VAL A 42 21.52 -5.52 -13.77
N THR A 43 21.97 -5.54 -12.50
CA THR A 43 22.38 -6.75 -11.79
C THR A 43 21.44 -7.04 -10.62
N TYR A 44 21.54 -8.22 -10.00
CA TYR A 44 20.78 -8.55 -8.78
C TYR A 44 21.11 -7.65 -7.58
N GLU A 45 22.29 -7.05 -7.58
CA GLU A 45 22.71 -6.07 -6.55
C GLU A 45 21.94 -4.75 -6.63
N ASP A 46 21.29 -4.49 -7.75
CA ASP A 46 20.44 -3.31 -7.96
C ASP A 46 18.99 -3.54 -7.53
N ILE A 47 18.71 -4.71 -6.94
CA ILE A 47 17.36 -5.10 -6.47
C ILE A 47 17.40 -5.32 -4.97
N GLY A 48 16.63 -4.52 -4.23
CA GLY A 48 16.46 -4.64 -2.77
C GLY A 48 15.12 -5.26 -2.39
N GLY A 49 15.09 -5.94 -1.25
CA GLY A 49 13.86 -6.40 -0.60
C GLY A 49 13.12 -7.56 -1.25
N LEU A 50 13.71 -8.25 -2.24
CA LEU A 50 13.06 -9.31 -3.01
C LEU A 50 13.88 -10.61 -3.00
N LYS A 51 14.49 -10.97 -1.87
CA LYS A 51 15.38 -12.15 -1.76
C LYS A 51 14.69 -13.48 -2.09
N ARG A 52 13.43 -13.62 -1.65
CA ARG A 52 12.63 -14.83 -1.90
C ARG A 52 12.25 -14.91 -3.38
N GLU A 53 11.77 -13.81 -3.93
CA GLU A 53 11.33 -13.68 -5.32
C GLU A 53 12.50 -13.90 -6.28
N LEU A 54 13.67 -13.32 -5.99
CA LEU A 54 14.89 -13.55 -6.77
C LEU A 54 15.33 -15.02 -6.74
N ARG A 55 15.16 -15.72 -5.63
CA ARG A 55 15.44 -17.17 -5.56
C ARG A 55 14.51 -17.94 -6.51
N LEU A 56 13.21 -17.64 -6.51
CA LEU A 56 12.25 -18.25 -7.42
C LEU A 56 12.57 -17.94 -8.89
N VAL A 57 12.95 -16.70 -9.18
CA VAL A 57 13.37 -16.28 -10.53
C VAL A 57 14.62 -17.08 -10.98
N ARG A 58 15.59 -17.27 -10.11
CA ARG A 58 16.77 -18.09 -10.41
C ARG A 58 16.41 -19.53 -10.71
N GLU A 59 15.53 -20.12 -9.92
CA GLU A 59 15.10 -21.51 -10.12
C GLU A 59 14.28 -21.70 -11.41
N MET A 60 13.41 -20.74 -11.72
CA MET A 60 12.47 -20.86 -12.82
C MET A 60 12.98 -20.34 -14.17
N ILE A 61 13.93 -19.42 -14.16
CA ILE A 61 14.40 -18.74 -15.38
C ILE A 61 15.90 -18.91 -15.58
N GLU A 62 16.72 -18.58 -14.58
CA GLU A 62 18.17 -18.62 -14.71
C GLU A 62 18.67 -20.06 -14.88
N LEU A 63 18.21 -20.96 -14.02
CA LEU A 63 18.65 -22.36 -14.03
C LEU A 63 18.31 -23.08 -15.35
N PRO A 64 17.10 -22.97 -15.92
CA PRO A 64 16.79 -23.58 -17.21
C PRO A 64 17.63 -23.03 -18.39
N LEU A 65 17.95 -21.76 -18.37
CA LEU A 65 18.75 -21.12 -19.42
C LEU A 65 20.23 -21.41 -19.32
N LYS A 66 20.78 -21.53 -18.10
CA LYS A 66 22.20 -21.85 -17.86
C LYS A 66 22.49 -23.36 -17.93
N HIS A 67 21.57 -24.18 -17.43
CA HIS A 67 21.74 -25.61 -17.22
C HIS A 67 20.56 -26.44 -17.72
N PRO A 68 20.21 -26.40 -19.00
CA PRO A 68 19.10 -27.17 -19.57
C PRO A 68 19.29 -28.69 -19.43
N GLU A 69 20.55 -29.17 -19.31
CA GLU A 69 20.88 -30.55 -19.12
C GLU A 69 20.32 -31.15 -17.82
N LEU A 70 20.13 -30.34 -16.77
CA LEU A 70 19.54 -30.81 -15.52
C LEU A 70 18.08 -31.21 -15.69
N PHE A 71 17.33 -30.40 -16.45
CA PHE A 71 15.91 -30.64 -16.75
C PHE A 71 15.72 -31.86 -17.64
N GLN A 72 16.61 -32.05 -18.63
CA GLN A 72 16.64 -33.23 -19.48
C GLN A 72 16.89 -34.51 -18.68
N ARG A 73 17.85 -34.47 -17.75
CA ARG A 73 18.18 -35.64 -16.92
C ARG A 73 17.04 -36.02 -15.96
N LEU A 74 16.28 -35.02 -15.48
CA LEU A 74 15.13 -35.26 -14.60
C LEU A 74 13.86 -35.61 -15.37
N GLY A 75 13.86 -35.49 -16.69
CA GLY A 75 12.69 -35.73 -17.54
C GLY A 75 11.54 -34.71 -17.35
N ILE A 76 11.89 -33.51 -16.94
CA ILE A 76 10.92 -32.40 -16.75
C ILE A 76 11.18 -31.30 -17.77
N ASP A 77 10.09 -30.70 -18.24
CA ASP A 77 10.18 -29.55 -19.13
C ASP A 77 10.36 -28.26 -18.32
N PRO A 78 11.29 -27.38 -18.71
CA PRO A 78 11.43 -26.07 -18.08
C PRO A 78 10.21 -25.19 -18.40
N PRO A 79 9.87 -24.20 -17.54
CA PRO A 79 8.79 -23.30 -17.81
C PRO A 79 9.08 -22.45 -19.06
N LYS A 80 8.10 -22.28 -19.92
CA LYS A 80 8.20 -21.43 -21.11
C LYS A 80 7.88 -19.97 -20.82
N GLY A 81 7.04 -19.73 -19.81
CA GLY A 81 6.59 -18.41 -19.41
C GLY A 81 6.45 -18.27 -17.90
N VAL A 82 6.80 -17.08 -17.42
CA VAL A 82 6.67 -16.70 -16.01
C VAL A 82 5.88 -15.38 -15.94
N LEU A 83 4.84 -15.37 -15.12
CA LEU A 83 4.04 -14.17 -14.86
C LEU A 83 4.50 -13.51 -13.57
N LEU A 84 5.00 -12.28 -13.67
CA LEU A 84 5.28 -11.41 -12.53
C LEU A 84 4.06 -10.51 -12.29
N TYR A 85 3.50 -10.54 -11.09
CA TYR A 85 2.36 -9.69 -10.78
C TYR A 85 2.51 -8.99 -9.44
N GLY A 86 1.88 -7.85 -9.30
CA GLY A 86 1.92 -7.03 -8.08
C GLY A 86 1.73 -5.55 -8.37
N PRO A 87 1.75 -4.70 -7.33
CA PRO A 87 1.56 -3.26 -7.49
C PRO A 87 2.56 -2.63 -8.48
N PRO A 88 2.19 -1.50 -9.11
CA PRO A 88 3.13 -0.77 -9.96
C PRO A 88 4.34 -0.27 -9.16
N GLY A 89 5.49 -0.15 -9.80
CA GLY A 89 6.71 0.37 -9.18
C GLY A 89 7.45 -0.58 -8.21
N THR A 90 7.06 -1.86 -8.14
CA THR A 90 7.68 -2.86 -7.26
C THR A 90 8.93 -3.53 -7.84
N GLY A 91 9.33 -3.18 -9.07
CA GLY A 91 10.58 -3.66 -9.66
C GLY A 91 10.45 -4.86 -10.61
N LYS A 92 9.25 -5.19 -11.12
CA LYS A 92 9.03 -6.32 -12.05
C LYS A 92 9.93 -6.26 -13.29
N THR A 93 10.07 -5.10 -13.90
CA THR A 93 10.95 -4.87 -15.05
C THR A 93 12.44 -5.00 -14.69
N LEU A 94 12.83 -4.53 -13.49
CA LEU A 94 14.21 -4.66 -13.01
C LEU A 94 14.60 -6.13 -12.81
N ILE A 95 13.72 -6.95 -12.28
CA ILE A 95 13.93 -8.39 -12.12
C ILE A 95 14.19 -9.05 -13.48
N ALA A 96 13.36 -8.76 -14.47
CA ALA A 96 13.54 -9.32 -15.82
C ALA A 96 14.88 -8.91 -16.45
N LYS A 97 15.26 -7.64 -16.31
CA LYS A 97 16.56 -7.14 -16.79
C LYS A 97 17.75 -7.76 -16.06
N ALA A 98 17.65 -7.92 -14.73
CA ALA A 98 18.73 -8.48 -13.93
C ALA A 98 18.97 -9.96 -14.27
N VAL A 99 17.92 -10.75 -14.45
CA VAL A 99 18.08 -12.15 -14.85
C VAL A 99 18.64 -12.28 -16.27
N ALA A 100 18.23 -11.43 -17.19
CA ALA A 100 18.77 -11.40 -18.53
C ALA A 100 20.28 -11.07 -18.55
N ASN A 101 20.71 -10.13 -17.74
CA ASN A 101 22.13 -9.83 -17.54
C ASN A 101 22.90 -11.03 -16.98
N GLU A 102 22.39 -11.65 -15.94
CA GLU A 102 23.04 -12.77 -15.25
C GLU A 102 23.26 -13.99 -16.16
N VAL A 103 22.31 -14.27 -17.06
CA VAL A 103 22.42 -15.36 -18.04
C VAL A 103 23.05 -14.92 -19.36
N ASN A 104 23.41 -13.67 -19.50
CA ASN A 104 23.89 -13.07 -20.77
C ASN A 104 22.92 -13.33 -21.93
N ALA A 105 21.63 -13.19 -21.68
CA ALA A 105 20.59 -13.40 -22.65
C ALA A 105 20.23 -12.13 -23.41
N HIS A 106 19.85 -12.27 -24.66
CA HIS A 106 19.27 -11.20 -25.44
C HIS A 106 17.93 -10.78 -24.84
N PHE A 107 17.72 -9.50 -24.56
CA PHE A 107 16.55 -8.98 -23.88
C PHE A 107 15.70 -8.12 -24.80
N ILE A 108 14.46 -8.55 -25.04
CA ILE A 108 13.48 -7.83 -25.82
C ILE A 108 12.36 -7.38 -24.89
N SER A 109 12.17 -6.08 -24.75
CA SER A 109 11.10 -5.49 -23.91
C SER A 109 9.99 -4.95 -24.79
N ILE A 110 8.75 -5.30 -24.43
CA ILE A 110 7.54 -4.90 -25.13
C ILE A 110 6.55 -4.35 -24.11
N SER A 111 5.89 -3.25 -24.46
CA SER A 111 4.76 -2.73 -23.69
C SER A 111 3.45 -3.16 -24.36
N GLY A 112 2.52 -3.71 -23.56
CA GLY A 112 1.20 -4.12 -24.05
C GLY A 112 0.46 -3.01 -24.78
N PRO A 113 0.30 -1.82 -24.20
CA PRO A 113 -0.34 -0.68 -24.88
C PRO A 113 0.35 -0.27 -26.19
N GLU A 114 1.68 -0.39 -26.28
CA GLU A 114 2.42 -0.06 -27.49
C GLU A 114 2.07 -0.97 -28.66
N ILE A 115 1.91 -2.26 -28.42
CA ILE A 115 1.48 -3.23 -29.43
C ILE A 115 0.07 -2.92 -29.90
N MET A 116 -0.83 -2.58 -28.96
CA MET A 116 -2.24 -2.36 -29.27
C MET A 116 -2.51 -1.00 -29.93
N SER A 117 -1.67 0.02 -29.70
CA SER A 117 -1.94 1.40 -30.13
C SER A 117 -1.41 1.77 -31.50
N LYS A 118 -0.31 1.15 -31.94
CA LYS A 118 0.43 1.65 -33.10
C LYS A 118 -0.22 1.36 -34.45
N TYR A 119 -0.91 0.23 -34.68
CA TYR A 119 -1.51 -0.07 -35.98
C TYR A 119 -2.60 -1.15 -35.89
N TYR A 120 -3.80 -0.83 -36.30
CA TYR A 120 -4.88 -1.79 -36.55
C TYR A 120 -4.43 -2.76 -37.67
N GLY A 121 -4.14 -4.02 -37.33
CA GLY A 121 -3.74 -5.08 -38.25
C GLY A 121 -2.26 -5.47 -38.25
N GLU A 122 -1.35 -4.67 -37.67
CA GLU A 122 0.10 -4.98 -37.62
C GLU A 122 0.54 -5.61 -36.30
N SER A 123 -0.32 -5.58 -35.28
CA SER A 123 0.00 -6.08 -33.91
C SER A 123 0.38 -7.58 -33.92
N GLU A 124 -0.32 -8.38 -34.70
CA GLU A 124 -0.06 -9.83 -34.83
C GLU A 124 1.29 -10.09 -35.53
N GLN A 125 1.60 -9.31 -36.56
CA GLN A 125 2.87 -9.42 -37.29
C GLN A 125 4.03 -9.03 -36.38
N ARG A 126 3.88 -7.94 -35.64
CA ARG A 126 4.92 -7.47 -34.70
C ARG A 126 5.24 -8.49 -33.60
N LEU A 127 4.22 -9.15 -33.06
CA LEU A 127 4.45 -10.25 -32.12
C LEU A 127 5.24 -11.40 -32.75
N ARG A 128 4.92 -11.79 -33.98
CA ARG A 128 5.69 -12.83 -34.70
C ARG A 128 7.15 -12.45 -34.88
N GLU A 129 7.41 -11.24 -35.37
CA GLU A 129 8.77 -10.72 -35.57
C GLU A 129 9.60 -10.77 -34.28
N ILE A 130 9.00 -10.38 -33.13
CA ILE A 130 9.66 -10.40 -31.84
C ILE A 130 10.01 -11.83 -31.40
N PHE A 131 9.10 -12.78 -31.57
CA PHE A 131 9.37 -14.18 -31.22
C PHE A 131 10.40 -14.82 -32.15
N GLU A 132 10.43 -14.44 -33.42
CA GLU A 132 11.47 -14.87 -34.38
C GLU A 132 12.83 -14.28 -34.02
N GLU A 133 12.91 -12.97 -33.74
CA GLU A 133 14.12 -12.31 -33.28
C GLU A 133 14.67 -12.98 -32.01
N ALA A 134 13.80 -13.32 -31.06
CA ALA A 134 14.21 -14.01 -29.84
C ALA A 134 14.79 -15.41 -30.10
N LYS A 135 14.22 -16.16 -31.06
CA LYS A 135 14.73 -17.50 -31.44
C LYS A 135 16.09 -17.40 -32.14
N GLU A 136 16.27 -16.42 -33.00
CA GLU A 136 17.52 -16.21 -33.72
C GLU A 136 18.67 -15.81 -32.81
N ASN A 137 18.37 -15.05 -31.76
CA ASN A 137 19.36 -14.55 -30.80
C ASN A 137 19.41 -15.33 -29.48
N ALA A 138 18.95 -16.57 -29.46
CA ALA A 138 18.92 -17.37 -28.24
C ALA A 138 20.34 -17.55 -27.60
N PRO A 139 20.46 -17.57 -26.27
CA PRO A 139 19.41 -17.50 -25.26
C PRO A 139 18.78 -16.09 -25.16
N SER A 140 17.46 -16.04 -25.10
CA SER A 140 16.71 -14.79 -25.13
C SER A 140 15.62 -14.75 -24.08
N ILE A 141 15.32 -13.55 -23.61
CA ILE A 141 14.19 -13.26 -22.72
C ILE A 141 13.31 -12.22 -23.40
N ILE A 142 12.05 -12.57 -23.61
CA ILE A 142 11.01 -11.63 -24.05
C ILE A 142 10.29 -11.14 -22.80
N PHE A 143 10.34 -9.84 -22.55
CA PHE A 143 9.61 -9.22 -21.46
C PHE A 143 8.41 -8.46 -21.98
N ILE A 144 7.21 -8.85 -21.52
CA ILE A 144 5.94 -8.22 -21.92
C ILE A 144 5.38 -7.49 -20.70
N ASP A 145 5.47 -6.18 -20.73
CA ASP A 145 4.88 -5.34 -19.66
C ASP A 145 3.40 -5.07 -19.94
N GLU A 146 2.61 -4.94 -18.89
CA GLU A 146 1.16 -4.72 -18.96
C GLU A 146 0.45 -5.73 -19.88
N ILE A 147 0.71 -7.02 -19.65
CA ILE A 147 0.13 -8.13 -20.45
C ILE A 147 -1.40 -8.11 -20.48
N ASP A 148 -2.05 -7.58 -19.44
CA ASP A 148 -3.48 -7.39 -19.33
C ASP A 148 -4.04 -6.45 -20.43
N SER A 149 -3.22 -5.56 -20.99
CA SER A 149 -3.59 -4.72 -22.16
C SER A 149 -3.65 -5.51 -23.47
N ILE A 150 -2.81 -6.54 -23.63
CA ILE A 150 -2.79 -7.39 -24.82
C ILE A 150 -3.81 -8.51 -24.72
N ALA A 151 -3.95 -9.09 -23.53
CA ALA A 151 -4.74 -10.27 -23.28
C ALA A 151 -5.69 -10.10 -22.09
N PRO A 152 -6.68 -9.21 -22.20
CA PRO A 152 -7.72 -9.05 -21.18
C PRO A 152 -8.67 -10.26 -21.17
N LYS A 153 -9.40 -10.45 -20.07
CA LYS A 153 -10.44 -11.48 -19.98
C LYS A 153 -11.46 -11.36 -21.11
N ARG A 154 -11.91 -12.48 -21.63
CA ARG A 154 -12.86 -12.53 -22.76
C ARG A 154 -14.18 -11.79 -22.50
N GLU A 155 -14.58 -11.65 -21.26
CA GLU A 155 -15.79 -10.92 -20.84
C GLU A 155 -15.64 -9.40 -21.00
N GLU A 156 -14.41 -8.89 -20.95
CA GLU A 156 -14.05 -7.48 -21.09
C GLU A 156 -13.71 -7.10 -22.55
N VAL A 157 -13.60 -8.08 -23.45
CA VAL A 157 -13.15 -7.88 -24.84
C VAL A 157 -14.34 -7.67 -25.76
N THR A 158 -14.50 -6.46 -26.27
CA THR A 158 -15.51 -6.09 -27.26
C THR A 158 -14.99 -6.10 -28.70
N GLY A 159 -13.67 -6.12 -28.90
CA GLY A 159 -13.00 -5.99 -30.19
C GLY A 159 -12.57 -7.31 -30.85
N GLU A 160 -12.72 -7.41 -32.17
CA GLU A 160 -12.27 -8.58 -32.97
C GLU A 160 -10.74 -8.64 -33.07
N VAL A 161 -10.08 -7.47 -33.08
CA VAL A 161 -8.62 -7.34 -33.16
C VAL A 161 -7.94 -7.84 -31.88
N GLU A 162 -8.46 -7.49 -30.73
CA GLU A 162 -7.94 -7.95 -29.44
C GLU A 162 -7.98 -9.48 -29.33
N ARG A 163 -9.07 -10.11 -29.78
CA ARG A 163 -9.19 -11.58 -29.81
C ARG A 163 -8.14 -12.24 -30.72
N ARG A 164 -7.81 -11.62 -31.83
CA ARG A 164 -6.78 -12.13 -32.78
C ARG A 164 -5.38 -12.02 -32.15
N VAL A 165 -5.06 -10.90 -31.50
CA VAL A 165 -3.78 -10.69 -30.85
C VAL A 165 -3.57 -11.70 -29.71
N VAL A 166 -4.60 -11.95 -28.88
CA VAL A 166 -4.56 -13.00 -27.84
C VAL A 166 -4.34 -14.37 -28.47
N ALA A 167 -5.09 -14.72 -29.51
CA ALA A 167 -4.93 -15.99 -30.19
C ALA A 167 -3.53 -16.17 -30.80
N GLN A 168 -2.95 -15.10 -31.36
CA GLN A 168 -1.60 -15.12 -31.90
C GLN A 168 -0.56 -15.33 -30.80
N LEU A 169 -0.70 -14.62 -29.67
CA LEU A 169 0.20 -14.78 -28.52
C LEU A 169 0.15 -16.21 -27.96
N LEU A 170 -1.04 -16.79 -27.83
CA LEU A 170 -1.23 -18.18 -27.41
C LEU A 170 -0.54 -19.16 -28.37
N ALA A 171 -0.72 -18.97 -29.68
CA ALA A 171 -0.08 -19.82 -30.71
C ALA A 171 1.45 -19.70 -30.67
N LEU A 172 1.98 -18.49 -30.46
CA LEU A 172 3.42 -18.28 -30.37
C LEU A 172 4.01 -18.91 -29.09
N MET A 173 3.30 -18.83 -27.96
CA MET A 173 3.71 -19.50 -26.70
C MET A 173 3.69 -21.03 -26.87
N ASP A 174 2.65 -21.57 -27.46
CA ASP A 174 2.55 -23.01 -27.73
C ASP A 174 3.65 -23.50 -28.71
N GLY A 175 4.05 -22.64 -29.64
CA GLY A 175 5.11 -22.91 -30.62
C GLY A 175 6.54 -22.75 -30.08
N LEU A 176 6.72 -22.34 -28.84
CA LEU A 176 8.04 -22.35 -28.21
C LEU A 176 8.42 -23.79 -27.88
N GLU A 177 9.62 -24.21 -28.33
CA GLU A 177 10.14 -25.53 -27.99
C GLU A 177 10.49 -25.61 -26.51
N ALA A 178 10.20 -26.74 -25.87
CA ALA A 178 10.57 -26.99 -24.46
C ALA A 178 12.11 -26.95 -24.23
N ARG A 179 12.87 -27.09 -25.31
CA ARG A 179 14.34 -27.02 -25.31
C ARG A 179 14.87 -25.72 -25.93
N GLY A 180 13.99 -24.84 -26.36
CA GLY A 180 14.37 -23.53 -26.88
C GLY A 180 14.88 -22.64 -25.75
N ASN A 181 16.03 -22.01 -25.97
CA ASN A 181 16.63 -21.08 -25.02
C ASN A 181 15.90 -19.72 -25.03
N VAL A 182 14.57 -19.74 -25.12
CA VAL A 182 13.70 -18.55 -25.10
C VAL A 182 12.69 -18.70 -23.96
N ILE A 183 12.68 -17.74 -23.05
CA ILE A 183 11.68 -17.65 -21.98
C ILE A 183 10.93 -16.31 -22.11
N VAL A 184 9.64 -16.38 -21.90
CA VAL A 184 8.77 -15.19 -21.89
C VAL A 184 8.46 -14.81 -20.46
N ILE A 185 8.76 -13.59 -20.07
CA ILE A 185 8.38 -13.01 -18.77
C ILE A 185 7.29 -11.99 -19.03
N ALA A 186 6.12 -12.18 -18.45
CA ALA A 186 5.05 -11.19 -18.50
C ALA A 186 4.90 -10.48 -17.17
N ALA A 187 4.55 -9.23 -17.21
CA ALA A 187 4.26 -8.43 -16.00
C ALA A 187 2.86 -7.83 -16.07
N THR A 188 2.19 -7.79 -14.93
CA THR A 188 0.89 -7.13 -14.78
C THR A 188 0.70 -6.58 -13.37
N ASN A 189 0.00 -5.47 -13.29
CA ASN A 189 -0.49 -4.95 -12.01
C ASN A 189 -1.86 -5.54 -11.65
N ARG A 190 -2.53 -6.16 -12.61
CA ARG A 190 -3.91 -6.67 -12.52
C ARG A 190 -4.00 -8.14 -12.94
N PRO A 191 -3.52 -9.10 -12.10
CA PRO A 191 -3.48 -10.52 -12.47
C PRO A 191 -4.86 -11.08 -12.80
N ASP A 192 -5.91 -10.55 -12.17
CA ASP A 192 -7.29 -10.97 -12.42
C ASP A 192 -7.86 -10.48 -13.76
N ALA A 193 -7.23 -9.52 -14.41
CA ALA A 193 -7.63 -9.02 -15.71
C ALA A 193 -7.03 -9.83 -16.89
N VAL A 194 -6.03 -10.67 -16.62
CA VAL A 194 -5.37 -11.50 -17.65
C VAL A 194 -6.25 -12.69 -18.05
N ASP A 195 -6.34 -12.98 -19.36
CA ASP A 195 -7.09 -14.13 -19.88
C ASP A 195 -6.59 -15.43 -19.23
N PRO A 196 -7.49 -16.23 -18.60
CA PRO A 196 -7.13 -17.49 -17.97
C PRO A 196 -6.45 -18.50 -18.92
N ALA A 197 -6.67 -18.38 -20.24
CA ALA A 197 -6.03 -19.23 -21.22
C ALA A 197 -4.50 -19.06 -21.27
N LEU A 198 -3.99 -17.87 -20.93
CA LEU A 198 -2.54 -17.62 -20.82
C LEU A 198 -1.91 -18.26 -19.58
N ARG A 199 -2.69 -18.48 -18.53
CA ARG A 199 -2.22 -19.02 -17.24
C ARG A 199 -2.30 -20.55 -17.17
N ARG A 200 -2.51 -21.23 -18.32
CA ARG A 200 -2.56 -22.70 -18.40
C ARG A 200 -1.15 -23.31 -18.51
N PRO A 201 -0.98 -24.58 -18.10
CA PRO A 201 0.25 -25.31 -18.30
C PRO A 201 0.80 -25.22 -19.73
N GLY A 202 2.12 -25.02 -19.85
CA GLY A 202 2.81 -24.85 -21.13
C GLY A 202 2.85 -23.40 -21.66
N ARG A 203 2.27 -22.44 -20.91
CA ARG A 203 2.28 -20.99 -21.20
C ARG A 203 2.85 -20.24 -20.01
N PHE A 204 2.11 -19.31 -19.41
CA PHE A 204 2.49 -18.68 -18.14
C PHE A 204 1.98 -19.53 -16.96
N ASP A 205 2.58 -20.69 -16.79
CA ASP A 205 2.21 -21.67 -15.77
C ASP A 205 2.91 -21.44 -14.43
N ARG A 206 3.84 -20.52 -14.39
CA ARG A 206 4.54 -20.09 -13.19
C ARG A 206 4.23 -18.63 -12.90
N GLU A 207 3.89 -18.35 -11.66
CA GLU A 207 3.50 -17.02 -11.21
C GLU A 207 4.34 -16.64 -9.99
N ILE A 208 4.85 -15.41 -9.99
CA ILE A 208 5.62 -14.84 -8.88
C ILE A 208 4.99 -13.51 -8.48
N GLU A 209 4.55 -13.43 -7.25
CA GLU A 209 4.05 -12.18 -6.68
C GLU A 209 5.21 -11.29 -6.26
N ILE A 210 5.21 -10.05 -6.78
CA ILE A 210 6.16 -9.01 -6.39
C ILE A 210 5.39 -8.01 -5.53
N GLY A 211 5.46 -8.21 -4.22
CA GLY A 211 4.72 -7.42 -3.24
C GLY A 211 5.35 -6.06 -2.94
N VAL A 212 4.68 -5.32 -2.05
CA VAL A 212 5.23 -4.09 -1.46
C VAL A 212 6.37 -4.48 -0.52
N PRO A 213 7.51 -3.80 -0.55
CA PRO A 213 8.64 -4.14 0.31
C PRO A 213 8.30 -3.95 1.79
N ASP A 214 8.75 -4.88 2.62
CA ASP A 214 8.74 -4.75 4.07
C ASP A 214 9.76 -3.70 4.54
N ARG A 215 9.89 -3.50 5.85
CA ARG A 215 10.83 -2.53 6.42
C ARG A 215 12.27 -2.78 5.97
N ASP A 216 12.72 -4.02 6.05
CA ASP A 216 14.09 -4.38 5.69
C ASP A 216 14.32 -4.24 4.19
N GLY A 217 13.33 -4.61 3.39
CA GLY A 217 13.33 -4.40 1.94
C GLY A 217 13.40 -2.92 1.57
N ARG A 218 12.65 -2.06 2.25
CA ARG A 218 12.73 -0.61 2.02
C ARG A 218 14.10 -0.05 2.38
N LYS A 219 14.71 -0.54 3.48
CA LYS A 219 16.06 -0.16 3.85
C LYS A 219 17.06 -0.56 2.76
N GLU A 220 17.01 -1.80 2.27
CA GLU A 220 17.88 -2.27 1.18
C GLU A 220 17.71 -1.43 -0.09
N ILE A 221 16.48 -1.07 -0.46
CA ILE A 221 16.19 -0.21 -1.61
C ILE A 221 16.77 1.20 -1.40
N LEU A 222 16.61 1.78 -0.20
CA LEU A 222 17.20 3.08 0.13
C LEU A 222 18.74 3.03 0.06
N GLU A 223 19.37 1.96 0.56
CA GLU A 223 20.81 1.75 0.46
C GLU A 223 21.29 1.71 -1.00
N ILE A 224 20.52 1.08 -1.88
CA ILE A 224 20.83 1.01 -3.31
C ILE A 224 20.75 2.41 -3.95
N HIS A 225 19.65 3.13 -3.72
CA HIS A 225 19.43 4.45 -4.35
C HIS A 225 20.25 5.59 -3.73
N THR A 226 20.79 5.40 -2.54
CA THR A 226 21.74 6.33 -1.91
C THR A 226 23.20 5.94 -2.15
N ARG A 227 23.46 4.85 -2.86
CA ARG A 227 24.81 4.43 -3.23
C ARG A 227 25.50 5.53 -4.05
N GLY A 228 26.60 6.05 -3.54
CA GLY A 228 27.31 7.17 -4.16
C GLY A 228 26.70 8.55 -3.91
N MET A 229 25.61 8.66 -3.16
CA MET A 229 25.06 9.94 -2.70
C MET A 229 25.80 10.40 -1.45
N PRO A 230 26.31 11.65 -1.39
CA PRO A 230 26.97 12.19 -0.20
C PRO A 230 25.93 12.44 0.90
N LEU A 231 25.76 11.48 1.81
CA LEU A 231 24.86 11.59 2.96
C LEU A 231 25.55 12.30 4.12
N ALA A 232 24.81 13.14 4.84
CA ALA A 232 25.24 13.69 6.11
C ALA A 232 25.17 12.62 7.22
N GLU A 233 25.89 12.85 8.31
CA GLU A 233 25.95 11.91 9.44
C GLU A 233 24.62 11.75 10.18
N ASP A 234 23.70 12.70 10.04
CA ASP A 234 22.37 12.70 10.64
C ASP A 234 21.34 11.84 9.90
N VAL A 235 21.71 11.31 8.70
CA VAL A 235 20.80 10.48 7.90
C VAL A 235 20.82 9.04 8.41
N ASN A 236 19.68 8.58 8.89
CA ASN A 236 19.48 7.20 9.33
C ASN A 236 18.51 6.48 8.38
N LEU A 237 19.02 5.52 7.59
CA LEU A 237 18.21 4.76 6.63
C LEU A 237 17.21 3.82 7.32
N ASP A 238 17.46 3.37 8.54
CA ASP A 238 16.51 2.60 9.33
C ASP A 238 15.28 3.45 9.69
N GLU A 239 15.49 4.68 10.13
CA GLU A 239 14.42 5.64 10.40
C GLU A 239 13.60 5.94 9.12
N LEU A 240 14.27 6.17 8.00
CA LEU A 240 13.60 6.41 6.73
C LEU A 240 12.79 5.20 6.28
N ALA A 241 13.28 3.99 6.51
CA ALA A 241 12.53 2.77 6.21
C ALA A 241 11.27 2.63 7.09
N GLU A 242 11.30 3.11 8.33
CA GLU A 242 10.13 3.15 9.20
C GLU A 242 9.11 4.20 8.74
N LEU A 243 9.56 5.36 8.31
CA LEU A 243 8.71 6.46 7.86
C LEU A 243 8.06 6.22 6.48
N THR A 244 8.58 5.30 5.68
CA THR A 244 8.15 5.04 4.30
C THR A 244 7.24 3.82 4.16
N VAL A 245 6.38 3.58 5.14
CA VAL A 245 5.41 2.48 5.09
C VAL A 245 4.52 2.60 3.86
N GLY A 246 4.37 1.52 3.09
CA GLY A 246 3.58 1.50 1.86
C GLY A 246 4.27 2.06 0.62
N PHE A 247 5.53 2.52 0.73
CA PHE A 247 6.31 2.93 -0.42
C PHE A 247 6.81 1.70 -1.19
N VAL A 248 6.70 1.78 -2.51
CA VAL A 248 7.31 0.81 -3.43
C VAL A 248 8.70 1.28 -3.87
N GLY A 249 9.42 0.45 -4.60
CA GLY A 249 10.77 0.79 -5.06
C GLY A 249 10.85 2.10 -5.83
N ALA A 250 9.89 2.35 -6.72
CA ALA A 250 9.81 3.61 -7.48
C ALA A 250 9.58 4.85 -6.60
N ASP A 251 8.80 4.71 -5.52
CA ASP A 251 8.56 5.80 -4.58
C ASP A 251 9.83 6.12 -3.78
N LEU A 252 10.56 5.09 -3.37
CA LEU A 252 11.82 5.24 -2.63
C LEU A 252 12.92 5.85 -3.50
N GLU A 253 12.97 5.48 -4.78
CA GLU A 253 13.84 6.12 -5.77
C GLU A 253 13.49 7.60 -5.93
N ALA A 254 12.20 7.93 -6.07
CA ALA A 254 11.73 9.29 -6.16
C ALA A 254 12.06 10.09 -4.89
N LEU A 255 11.94 9.47 -3.71
CA LEU A 255 12.30 10.08 -2.43
C LEU A 255 13.80 10.46 -2.39
N CYS A 256 14.67 9.55 -2.78
CA CYS A 256 16.11 9.82 -2.81
C CYS A 256 16.46 10.95 -3.80
N LYS A 257 15.84 10.95 -4.98
CA LYS A 257 16.00 12.01 -5.98
C LYS A 257 15.51 13.37 -5.48
N GLU A 258 14.30 13.40 -4.87
CA GLU A 258 13.73 14.65 -4.37
C GLU A 258 14.51 15.21 -3.17
N ALA A 259 15.02 14.35 -2.28
CA ALA A 259 15.89 14.76 -1.18
C ALA A 259 17.19 15.40 -1.71
N ALA A 260 17.81 14.81 -2.73
CA ALA A 260 18.99 15.38 -3.40
C ALA A 260 18.67 16.71 -4.08
N MET A 261 17.53 16.82 -4.75
CA MET A 261 17.08 18.07 -5.37
C MET A 261 16.77 19.16 -4.34
N HIS A 262 16.22 18.79 -3.17
CA HIS A 262 15.99 19.72 -2.07
C HIS A 262 17.32 20.25 -1.52
N ALA A 263 18.31 19.40 -1.33
CA ALA A 263 19.64 19.80 -0.90
C ALA A 263 20.28 20.82 -1.87
N LEU A 264 20.14 20.60 -3.18
CA LEU A 264 20.60 21.54 -4.21
C LEU A 264 19.85 22.88 -4.13
N ARG A 265 18.51 22.87 -4.09
CA ARG A 265 17.69 24.09 -3.99
C ARG A 265 18.06 24.91 -2.76
N SER A 266 18.23 24.27 -1.60
CA SER A 266 18.61 24.93 -0.36
C SER A 266 19.98 25.64 -0.46
N ARG A 267 20.92 25.06 -1.19
CA ARG A 267 22.24 25.68 -1.42
C ARG A 267 22.20 26.85 -2.42
N MET A 268 21.36 26.71 -3.45
CA MET A 268 21.10 27.81 -4.40
C MET A 268 20.45 29.01 -3.72
N GLU A 269 19.44 28.78 -2.87
CA GLU A 269 18.75 29.83 -2.10
C GLU A 269 19.69 30.55 -1.11
N LYS A 270 20.65 29.82 -0.54
CA LYS A 270 21.71 30.41 0.32
C LYS A 270 22.78 31.16 -0.45
N GLY A 271 22.78 31.10 -1.79
CA GLY A 271 23.77 31.75 -2.65
C GLY A 271 25.10 31.01 -2.74
N ASP A 272 25.18 29.77 -2.25
CA ASP A 272 26.40 28.95 -2.29
C ASP A 272 26.67 28.42 -3.72
N ILE A 273 25.61 28.30 -4.54
CA ILE A 273 25.68 27.82 -5.93
C ILE A 273 25.09 28.88 -6.86
N ASP A 274 25.92 29.40 -7.77
CA ASP A 274 25.49 30.28 -8.85
C ASP A 274 25.28 29.47 -10.12
N ILE A 275 24.06 29.47 -10.63
CA ILE A 275 23.68 28.70 -11.84
C ILE A 275 24.35 29.24 -13.10
N GLU A 276 24.69 30.55 -13.12
CA GLU A 276 25.32 31.22 -14.27
C GLU A 276 26.84 31.11 -14.26
N ALA A 277 27.46 30.59 -13.19
CA ALA A 277 28.88 30.38 -13.11
C ALA A 277 29.37 29.28 -14.05
N GLU A 278 30.42 29.51 -14.79
CA GLU A 278 31.01 28.50 -15.70
C GLU A 278 31.62 27.31 -14.94
N GLU A 279 32.07 27.51 -13.70
CA GLU A 279 32.64 26.48 -12.84
C GLU A 279 32.13 26.63 -11.41
N ILE A 280 31.76 25.52 -10.78
CA ILE A 280 31.38 25.48 -9.36
C ILE A 280 32.63 25.22 -8.54
N PRO A 281 32.91 25.99 -7.48
CA PRO A 281 34.06 25.78 -6.61
C PRO A 281 34.09 24.38 -6.00
N GLU A 282 35.25 23.74 -5.97
CA GLU A 282 35.45 22.39 -5.45
C GLU A 282 35.03 22.27 -3.97
N GLU A 283 35.22 23.31 -3.17
CA GLU A 283 34.78 23.40 -1.78
C GLU A 283 33.25 23.30 -1.65
N VAL A 284 32.49 23.82 -2.60
CA VAL A 284 31.02 23.73 -2.60
C VAL A 284 30.57 22.30 -2.91
N LEU A 285 31.27 21.64 -3.85
CA LEU A 285 30.98 20.24 -4.21
C LEU A 285 31.30 19.28 -3.05
N GLU A 286 32.45 19.49 -2.36
CA GLU A 286 32.82 18.67 -1.20
C GLU A 286 31.86 18.82 -0.01
N ASN A 287 31.31 20.03 0.18
CA ASN A 287 30.38 20.34 1.25
C ASN A 287 28.90 20.05 0.92
N LEU A 288 28.62 19.64 -0.32
CA LEU A 288 27.25 19.26 -0.73
C LEU A 288 26.92 17.90 -0.17
N LYS A 289 26.09 17.86 0.90
CA LYS A 289 25.59 16.64 1.52
C LYS A 289 24.08 16.71 1.65
N VAL A 290 23.45 15.56 1.46
CA VAL A 290 22.01 15.39 1.67
C VAL A 290 21.77 15.10 3.14
N THR A 291 20.95 15.91 3.79
CA THR A 291 20.69 15.84 5.23
C THR A 291 19.39 15.09 5.53
N ARG A 292 19.19 14.74 6.81
CA ARG A 292 17.92 14.19 7.30
C ARG A 292 16.73 15.12 6.99
N GLU A 293 16.92 16.42 7.13
CA GLU A 293 15.89 17.43 6.84
C GLU A 293 15.48 17.40 5.37
N ASP A 294 16.41 17.24 4.44
CA ASP A 294 16.12 17.11 3.00
C ASP A 294 15.21 15.91 2.71
N PHE A 295 15.44 14.77 3.37
CA PHE A 295 14.57 13.59 3.25
C PHE A 295 13.18 13.83 3.86
N LEU A 296 13.08 14.50 5.00
CA LEU A 296 11.80 14.80 5.64
C LEU A 296 10.95 15.78 4.81
N GLU A 297 11.58 16.77 4.19
CA GLU A 297 10.88 17.67 3.26
C GLU A 297 10.44 16.93 1.98
N ALA A 298 11.30 16.07 1.45
CA ALA A 298 10.95 15.24 0.30
C ALA A 298 9.76 14.29 0.59
N LEU A 299 9.68 13.72 1.79
CA LEU A 299 8.57 12.88 2.22
C LEU A 299 7.20 13.58 2.19
N LYS A 300 7.15 14.89 2.40
CA LYS A 300 5.90 15.66 2.33
C LYS A 300 5.31 15.73 0.93
N ASN A 301 6.15 15.59 -0.10
CA ASN A 301 5.78 15.76 -1.49
C ASN A 301 5.52 14.44 -2.23
N ILE A 302 5.81 13.30 -1.61
CA ILE A 302 5.71 11.98 -2.25
C ILE A 302 4.63 11.16 -1.56
N GLU A 303 3.61 10.79 -2.32
CA GLU A 303 2.55 9.90 -1.86
C GLU A 303 2.86 8.44 -2.23
N PRO A 304 2.64 7.48 -1.31
CA PRO A 304 2.86 6.07 -1.59
C PRO A 304 2.02 5.55 -2.74
N SER A 305 2.65 4.98 -3.77
CA SER A 305 1.94 4.46 -4.96
C SER A 305 1.04 3.27 -4.66
N ALA A 306 1.41 2.45 -3.69
CA ALA A 306 0.61 1.31 -3.25
C ALA A 306 -0.74 1.72 -2.62
N MET A 307 -0.89 2.98 -2.23
CA MET A 307 -2.08 3.52 -1.57
C MET A 307 -3.10 4.15 -2.54
N ARG A 308 -2.75 4.36 -3.81
CA ARG A 308 -3.60 5.12 -4.76
C ARG A 308 -4.86 4.38 -5.23
N GLU A 309 -4.87 3.06 -5.28
CA GLU A 309 -5.99 2.28 -5.84
C GLU A 309 -7.08 1.91 -4.83
N VAL A 310 -6.74 1.81 -3.55
CA VAL A 310 -7.68 1.63 -2.42
C VAL A 310 -7.37 2.71 -1.42
N LEU A 311 -8.38 3.29 -0.80
CA LEU A 311 -8.21 4.27 0.28
C LEU A 311 -7.49 3.60 1.46
N VAL A 312 -6.16 3.61 1.40
CA VAL A 312 -5.30 3.22 2.50
C VAL A 312 -4.97 4.48 3.27
N GLU A 313 -5.40 4.52 4.51
CA GLU A 313 -5.10 5.63 5.41
C GLU A 313 -3.84 5.31 6.20
N VAL A 314 -2.96 6.30 6.37
CA VAL A 314 -1.98 6.28 7.46
C VAL A 314 -2.64 6.96 8.64
N PRO A 315 -3.08 6.23 9.66
CA PRO A 315 -3.78 6.85 10.77
C PRO A 315 -2.84 7.75 11.56
N ASN A 316 -3.35 8.89 12.00
CA ASN A 316 -2.62 9.86 12.83
C ASN A 316 -3.27 10.03 14.20
N VAL A 317 -3.87 8.98 14.71
CA VAL A 317 -4.52 8.95 16.02
C VAL A 317 -3.62 8.22 17.00
N ARG A 318 -3.33 8.85 18.15
CA ARG A 318 -2.55 8.24 19.24
C ARG A 318 -3.47 7.76 20.35
N TRP A 319 -2.95 6.91 21.24
CA TRP A 319 -3.68 6.50 22.44
C TRP A 319 -4.10 7.69 23.31
N GLU A 320 -3.32 8.76 23.31
CA GLU A 320 -3.62 10.02 24.03
C GLU A 320 -4.83 10.78 23.45
N ASP A 321 -5.22 10.50 22.21
CA ASP A 321 -6.37 11.11 21.56
C ASP A 321 -7.68 10.36 21.80
N VAL A 322 -7.60 9.25 22.53
CA VAL A 322 -8.74 8.44 22.96
C VAL A 322 -8.95 8.62 24.46
N GLY A 323 -10.05 9.25 24.84
CA GLY A 323 -10.39 9.47 26.24
C GLY A 323 -11.03 8.26 26.91
N GLY A 324 -10.51 7.83 28.06
CA GLY A 324 -11.01 6.66 28.77
C GLY A 324 -10.74 5.34 28.07
N LEU A 325 -11.61 4.36 28.28
CA LEU A 325 -11.56 3.03 27.63
C LEU A 325 -10.25 2.24 27.92
N GLU A 326 -9.69 2.38 29.12
CA GLU A 326 -8.40 1.78 29.49
C GLU A 326 -8.37 0.27 29.28
N HIS A 327 -9.46 -0.43 29.62
CA HIS A 327 -9.56 -1.87 29.42
C HIS A 327 -9.51 -2.24 27.92
N ALA A 328 -10.26 -1.52 27.08
CA ALA A 328 -10.27 -1.76 25.64
C ALA A 328 -8.92 -1.44 24.99
N LYS A 329 -8.27 -0.37 25.41
CA LYS A 329 -6.90 -0.02 24.98
C LYS A 329 -5.91 -1.14 25.33
N GLN A 330 -5.93 -1.63 26.57
CA GLN A 330 -5.05 -2.70 27.00
C GLN A 330 -5.27 -3.99 26.20
N GLU A 331 -6.51 -4.39 25.99
CA GLU A 331 -6.83 -5.58 25.20
C GLU A 331 -6.37 -5.45 23.74
N LEU A 332 -6.52 -4.27 23.14
CA LEU A 332 -6.04 -4.01 21.77
C LEU A 332 -4.52 -3.97 21.68
N MET A 333 -3.82 -3.42 22.69
CA MET A 333 -2.36 -3.48 22.76
C MET A 333 -1.88 -4.93 22.77
N GLU A 334 -2.47 -5.77 23.61
CA GLU A 334 -2.10 -7.18 23.73
C GLU A 334 -2.41 -7.99 22.47
N ALA A 335 -3.55 -7.71 21.84
CA ALA A 335 -4.03 -8.49 20.69
C ALA A 335 -3.45 -8.04 19.35
N VAL A 336 -3.08 -6.78 19.19
CA VAL A 336 -2.65 -6.19 17.90
C VAL A 336 -1.23 -5.62 17.98
N GLU A 337 -1.01 -4.69 18.91
CA GLU A 337 0.25 -3.93 18.96
C GLU A 337 1.44 -4.83 19.31
N TRP A 338 1.33 -5.63 20.36
CA TRP A 338 2.42 -6.49 20.79
C TRP A 338 2.78 -7.57 19.77
N PRO A 339 1.83 -8.29 19.13
CA PRO A 339 2.18 -9.26 18.09
C PRO A 339 2.89 -8.66 16.89
N LEU A 340 2.55 -7.43 16.51
CA LEU A 340 3.18 -6.72 15.40
C LEU A 340 4.55 -6.15 15.75
N LYS A 341 4.73 -5.68 16.99
CA LYS A 341 6.01 -5.11 17.45
C LYS A 341 7.01 -6.17 17.93
N TYR A 342 6.53 -7.25 18.54
CA TYR A 342 7.35 -8.25 19.21
C TYR A 342 6.99 -9.69 18.79
N PRO A 343 7.01 -10.03 17.49
CA PRO A 343 6.60 -11.35 17.00
C PRO A 343 7.43 -12.49 17.58
N GLU A 344 8.71 -12.24 17.91
CA GLU A 344 9.61 -13.24 18.46
C GLU A 344 9.16 -13.73 19.86
N VAL A 345 8.59 -12.84 20.67
CA VAL A 345 8.10 -13.17 22.01
C VAL A 345 6.91 -14.13 21.92
N PHE A 346 5.99 -13.89 20.99
CA PHE A 346 4.84 -14.77 20.73
C PHE A 346 5.28 -16.14 20.21
N SER A 347 6.26 -16.15 19.31
CA SER A 347 6.86 -17.38 18.79
C SER A 347 7.56 -18.20 19.88
N ALA A 348 8.27 -17.55 20.80
CA ALA A 348 8.98 -18.20 21.88
C ALA A 348 8.07 -18.98 22.86
N VAL A 349 6.85 -18.48 23.07
CA VAL A 349 5.84 -19.14 23.93
C VAL A 349 4.80 -19.93 23.12
N ASN A 350 4.96 -20.00 21.80
CA ASN A 350 4.06 -20.70 20.87
C ASN A 350 2.59 -20.25 20.98
N ILE A 351 2.37 -18.95 21.21
CA ILE A 351 1.04 -18.35 21.24
C ILE A 351 0.76 -17.70 19.88
N LYS A 352 -0.38 -18.05 19.29
CA LYS A 352 -0.88 -17.40 18.07
C LYS A 352 -1.73 -16.19 18.45
N PRO A 353 -1.47 -14.99 17.91
CA PRO A 353 -2.34 -13.85 18.13
C PRO A 353 -3.70 -14.05 17.46
N PRO A 354 -4.77 -13.41 17.94
CA PRO A 354 -6.09 -13.49 17.32
C PRO A 354 -6.05 -12.87 15.92
N LYS A 355 -6.71 -13.51 14.95
CA LYS A 355 -6.81 -13.02 13.57
C LYS A 355 -7.80 -11.86 13.44
N GLY A 356 -8.87 -11.90 14.22
CA GLY A 356 -9.95 -10.95 14.17
C GLY A 356 -10.44 -10.52 15.55
N ILE A 357 -10.82 -9.26 15.64
CA ILE A 357 -11.31 -8.62 16.85
C ILE A 357 -12.65 -7.95 16.55
N LEU A 358 -13.64 -8.16 17.41
CA LEU A 358 -14.92 -7.47 17.37
C LEU A 358 -14.95 -6.37 18.43
N LEU A 359 -15.13 -5.12 18.00
CA LEU A 359 -15.47 -4.00 18.87
C LEU A 359 -16.99 -3.81 18.83
N TYR A 360 -17.66 -3.98 19.96
CA TYR A 360 -19.10 -3.82 20.04
C TYR A 360 -19.50 -2.89 21.17
N GLY A 361 -20.47 -2.07 20.94
CA GLY A 361 -20.92 -1.07 21.88
C GLY A 361 -21.90 -0.08 21.25
N PRO A 362 -22.49 0.81 22.05
CA PRO A 362 -23.39 1.83 21.53
C PRO A 362 -22.72 2.72 20.47
N PRO A 363 -23.51 3.34 19.57
CA PRO A 363 -22.95 4.26 18.58
C PRO A 363 -22.28 5.47 19.25
N GLY A 364 -21.25 6.01 18.62
CA GLY A 364 -20.55 7.20 19.09
C GLY A 364 -19.61 6.99 20.27
N THR A 365 -19.28 5.75 20.65
CA THR A 365 -18.39 5.42 21.76
C THR A 365 -16.91 5.35 21.39
N GLY A 366 -16.56 5.55 20.12
CA GLY A 366 -15.17 5.66 19.67
C GLY A 366 -14.55 4.37 19.12
N LYS A 367 -15.34 3.42 18.62
CA LYS A 367 -14.87 2.16 18.02
C LYS A 367 -13.90 2.38 16.86
N THR A 368 -14.25 3.25 15.93
CA THR A 368 -13.39 3.60 14.78
C THR A 368 -12.12 4.31 15.23
N LEU A 369 -12.22 5.19 16.21
CA LEU A 369 -11.08 5.92 16.77
C LEU A 369 -10.09 4.98 17.45
N LEU A 370 -10.57 3.98 18.20
CA LEU A 370 -9.74 2.94 18.80
C LEU A 370 -9.00 2.10 17.75
N ALA A 371 -9.70 1.71 16.67
CA ALA A 371 -9.09 0.96 15.59
C ALA A 371 -7.98 1.76 14.89
N LYS A 372 -8.20 3.04 14.64
CA LYS A 372 -7.18 3.94 14.08
C LYS A 372 -6.01 4.15 15.04
N ALA A 373 -6.26 4.28 16.32
CA ALA A 373 -5.22 4.46 17.33
C ALA A 373 -4.31 3.22 17.42
N VAL A 374 -4.87 2.01 17.49
CA VAL A 374 -4.06 0.80 17.52
C VAL A 374 -3.26 0.58 16.23
N ALA A 375 -3.81 0.93 15.07
CA ALA A 375 -3.10 0.87 13.81
C ALA A 375 -1.91 1.83 13.78
N ASN A 376 -2.12 3.08 14.21
CA ASN A 376 -1.04 4.07 14.29
C ASN A 376 0.07 3.66 15.26
N GLU A 377 -0.28 3.24 16.47
CA GLU A 377 0.69 2.81 17.50
C GLU A 377 1.44 1.54 17.09
N SER A 378 0.84 0.70 16.26
CA SER A 378 1.47 -0.50 15.70
C SER A 378 2.28 -0.23 14.43
N ASN A 379 2.37 1.02 13.96
CA ASN A 379 2.95 1.40 12.67
C ASN A 379 2.33 0.61 11.49
N ALA A 380 1.04 0.36 11.56
CA ALA A 380 0.29 -0.37 10.55
C ALA A 380 -0.53 0.57 9.66
N ASN A 381 -0.70 0.18 8.41
CA ASN A 381 -1.64 0.82 7.50
C ASN A 381 -3.07 0.51 7.93
N PHE A 382 -4.01 1.37 7.55
CA PHE A 382 -5.41 1.25 7.90
C PHE A 382 -6.28 1.27 6.65
N ILE A 383 -7.08 0.23 6.47
CA ILE A 383 -8.09 0.15 5.41
C ILE A 383 -9.46 0.08 6.08
N SER A 384 -10.30 1.08 5.84
CA SER A 384 -11.66 1.14 6.37
C SER A 384 -12.68 0.74 5.33
N VAL A 385 -13.59 -0.15 5.71
CA VAL A 385 -14.70 -0.63 4.88
C VAL A 385 -16.00 -0.41 5.64
N LYS A 386 -16.91 0.37 5.07
CA LYS A 386 -18.26 0.53 5.64
C LYS A 386 -19.21 -0.48 5.03
N GLY A 387 -19.90 -1.25 5.87
CA GLY A 387 -20.82 -2.28 5.45
C GLY A 387 -21.86 -1.83 4.41
N PRO A 388 -22.63 -0.77 4.68
CA PRO A 388 -23.65 -0.28 3.74
C PRO A 388 -23.08 0.20 2.40
N GLU A 389 -21.90 0.82 2.39
CA GLU A 389 -21.27 1.29 1.16
C GLU A 389 -20.85 0.14 0.25
N LEU A 390 -20.34 -0.93 0.84
CA LEU A 390 -19.92 -2.12 0.09
C LEU A 390 -21.10 -2.81 -0.58
N LEU A 391 -22.27 -2.84 0.08
CA LEU A 391 -23.49 -3.43 -0.48
C LEU A 391 -24.17 -2.52 -1.52
N SER A 392 -24.16 -1.20 -1.33
CA SER A 392 -24.88 -0.25 -2.18
C SER A 392 -24.14 0.12 -3.47
N LYS A 393 -22.82 0.35 -3.39
CA LYS A 393 -22.00 0.73 -4.56
C LYS A 393 -21.76 -0.40 -5.54
N TRP A 394 -21.85 -1.66 -5.09
CA TRP A 394 -21.32 -2.81 -5.82
C TRP A 394 -22.30 -3.97 -5.88
N VAL A 395 -23.56 -3.67 -6.19
CA VAL A 395 -24.60 -4.69 -6.42
C VAL A 395 -24.14 -5.66 -7.51
N GLY A 396 -23.85 -6.91 -7.11
CA GLY A 396 -23.35 -7.97 -7.98
C GLY A 396 -21.84 -8.22 -7.93
N GLU A 397 -21.02 -7.32 -7.34
CA GLU A 397 -19.56 -7.45 -7.25
C GLU A 397 -19.01 -7.38 -5.82
N SER A 398 -19.87 -7.36 -4.82
CA SER A 398 -19.47 -7.21 -3.39
C SER A 398 -18.47 -8.28 -2.92
N GLU A 399 -18.59 -9.52 -3.41
CA GLU A 399 -17.64 -10.60 -3.13
C GLU A 399 -16.23 -10.31 -3.66
N LYS A 400 -16.16 -9.77 -4.90
CA LYS A 400 -14.90 -9.40 -5.54
C LYS A 400 -14.20 -8.29 -4.74
N HIS A 401 -14.99 -7.31 -4.26
CA HIS A 401 -14.45 -6.23 -3.43
C HIS A 401 -13.91 -6.71 -2.09
N VAL A 402 -14.60 -7.62 -1.41
CA VAL A 402 -14.08 -8.24 -0.17
C VAL A 402 -12.73 -8.90 -0.45
N ARG A 403 -12.63 -9.67 -1.52
CA ARG A 403 -11.38 -10.33 -1.93
C ARG A 403 -10.27 -9.31 -2.23
N GLU A 404 -10.60 -8.23 -2.93
CA GLU A 404 -9.65 -7.16 -3.24
C GLU A 404 -9.17 -6.42 -1.99
N MET A 405 -10.05 -6.16 -1.02
CA MET A 405 -9.68 -5.55 0.26
C MET A 405 -8.68 -6.40 1.04
N PHE A 406 -8.92 -7.71 1.16
CA PHE A 406 -7.98 -8.63 1.80
C PHE A 406 -6.67 -8.74 1.03
N ARG A 407 -6.71 -8.81 -0.30
CA ARG A 407 -5.50 -8.79 -1.13
C ARG A 407 -4.70 -7.51 -0.91
N LYS A 408 -5.37 -6.36 -0.88
CA LYS A 408 -4.73 -5.07 -0.64
C LYS A 408 -4.13 -4.98 0.76
N ALA A 409 -4.85 -5.44 1.78
CA ALA A 409 -4.34 -5.48 3.15
C ALA A 409 -3.03 -6.29 3.25
N ARG A 410 -2.94 -7.41 2.53
CA ARG A 410 -1.71 -8.21 2.43
C ARG A 410 -0.57 -7.46 1.76
N GLN A 411 -0.86 -6.73 0.68
CA GLN A 411 0.14 -5.97 -0.07
C GLN A 411 0.73 -4.80 0.72
N VAL A 412 -0.06 -4.19 1.60
CA VAL A 412 0.35 -3.05 2.42
C VAL A 412 0.59 -3.44 3.88
N ALA A 413 0.80 -4.72 4.17
CA ALA A 413 1.10 -5.20 5.52
C ALA A 413 2.38 -4.54 6.08
N PRO A 414 2.48 -4.26 7.40
CA PRO A 414 1.45 -4.51 8.41
C PRO A 414 0.20 -3.62 8.22
N CYS A 415 -0.98 -4.22 8.30
CA CYS A 415 -2.24 -3.54 8.02
C CYS A 415 -3.35 -3.95 8.98
N VAL A 416 -4.14 -2.98 9.41
CA VAL A 416 -5.41 -3.18 10.09
C VAL A 416 -6.54 -3.00 9.06
N LEU A 417 -7.27 -4.07 8.80
CA LEU A 417 -8.45 -4.06 7.95
C LEU A 417 -9.69 -3.89 8.84
N PHE A 418 -10.31 -2.73 8.76
CA PHE A 418 -11.42 -2.34 9.62
C PHE A 418 -12.77 -2.41 8.89
N PHE A 419 -13.68 -3.23 9.41
CA PHE A 419 -15.05 -3.32 8.92
C PHE A 419 -15.99 -2.60 9.88
N ASP A 420 -16.50 -1.45 9.47
CA ASP A 420 -17.52 -0.73 10.23
C ASP A 420 -18.92 -1.24 9.87
N GLU A 421 -19.79 -1.29 10.86
CA GLU A 421 -21.15 -1.79 10.71
C GLU A 421 -21.17 -3.21 10.09
N ILE A 422 -20.40 -4.14 10.65
CA ILE A 422 -20.27 -5.52 10.16
C ILE A 422 -21.61 -6.27 10.14
N ASP A 423 -22.54 -5.91 10.99
CA ASP A 423 -23.91 -6.44 11.03
C ASP A 423 -24.69 -6.18 9.74
N SER A 424 -24.36 -5.12 9.00
CA SER A 424 -24.92 -4.83 7.67
C SER A 424 -24.36 -5.76 6.60
N LEU A 425 -23.06 -6.12 6.68
CA LEU A 425 -22.40 -7.02 5.73
C LEU A 425 -22.72 -8.48 5.98
N ALA A 426 -22.78 -8.87 7.23
CA ALA A 426 -22.94 -10.24 7.67
C ALA A 426 -24.06 -10.35 8.72
N PRO A 427 -25.33 -10.11 8.32
CA PRO A 427 -26.45 -10.23 9.24
C PRO A 427 -26.73 -11.68 9.59
N ARG A 428 -27.30 -11.89 10.78
CA ARG A 428 -27.76 -13.19 11.23
C ARG A 428 -28.81 -13.77 10.27
N ARG A 429 -28.65 -15.02 9.88
CA ARG A 429 -29.56 -15.72 8.94
C ARG A 429 -30.98 -15.76 9.49
N GLY A 430 -31.97 -15.34 8.70
CA GLY A 430 -33.38 -15.51 9.02
C GLY A 430 -34.33 -14.35 8.80
N GLY A 431 -33.95 -13.26 8.17
CA GLY A 431 -34.86 -12.14 7.99
C GLY A 431 -34.59 -11.24 6.80
N GLY A 432 -35.16 -11.54 5.64
CA GLY A 432 -35.24 -10.53 4.57
C GLY A 432 -34.97 -11.03 3.14
N VAL A 433 -35.54 -10.32 2.18
CA VAL A 433 -35.66 -10.68 0.76
C VAL A 433 -34.33 -10.58 -0.03
N ASP A 434 -33.26 -9.98 0.52
CA ASP A 434 -31.94 -9.82 -0.14
C ASP A 434 -30.88 -10.85 0.34
N SER A 435 -31.33 -12.06 0.70
CA SER A 435 -30.49 -13.08 1.35
C SER A 435 -29.33 -13.60 0.49
N HIS A 436 -29.45 -13.63 -0.84
CA HIS A 436 -28.43 -14.25 -1.70
C HIS A 436 -27.12 -13.45 -1.82
N VAL A 437 -27.17 -12.13 -1.89
CA VAL A 437 -25.97 -11.29 -1.99
C VAL A 437 -25.22 -11.29 -0.66
N THR A 438 -25.95 -11.12 0.43
CA THR A 438 -25.38 -11.14 1.79
C THR A 438 -24.78 -12.50 2.15
N GLU A 439 -25.42 -13.60 1.79
CA GLU A 439 -24.89 -14.96 2.01
C GLU A 439 -23.56 -15.19 1.28
N ARG A 440 -23.43 -14.68 0.06
CA ARG A 440 -22.18 -14.77 -0.72
C ARG A 440 -21.07 -13.92 -0.11
N VAL A 441 -21.38 -12.68 0.32
CA VAL A 441 -20.43 -11.81 1.01
C VAL A 441 -19.94 -12.46 2.31
N VAL A 442 -20.85 -13.03 3.12
CA VAL A 442 -20.48 -13.77 4.33
C VAL A 442 -19.60 -14.97 4.00
N SER A 443 -19.95 -15.77 2.99
CA SER A 443 -19.12 -16.89 2.54
C SER A 443 -17.71 -16.45 2.12
N GLN A 444 -17.60 -15.33 1.39
CA GLN A 444 -16.31 -14.80 0.98
C GLN A 444 -15.50 -14.31 2.19
N LEU A 445 -16.13 -13.60 3.13
CA LEU A 445 -15.48 -13.16 4.39
C LEU A 445 -14.95 -14.36 5.18
N LEU A 446 -15.74 -15.42 5.31
CA LEU A 446 -15.32 -16.65 6.00
C LEU A 446 -14.13 -17.31 5.30
N THR A 447 -14.17 -17.39 3.97
CA THR A 447 -13.07 -17.94 3.17
C THR A 447 -11.79 -17.15 3.36
N GLU A 448 -11.87 -15.81 3.32
CA GLU A 448 -10.71 -14.94 3.52
C GLU A 448 -10.15 -15.04 4.95
N LEU A 449 -11.02 -15.08 5.98
CA LEU A 449 -10.61 -15.25 7.36
C LEU A 449 -9.97 -16.61 7.62
N ASP A 450 -10.53 -17.68 7.06
CA ASP A 450 -9.97 -19.04 7.18
C ASP A 450 -8.60 -19.15 6.44
N GLY A 451 -8.46 -18.47 5.31
CA GLY A 451 -7.20 -18.39 4.53
C GLY A 451 -6.12 -17.52 5.16
N MET A 452 -6.39 -16.84 6.27
CA MET A 452 -5.43 -15.97 6.97
C MET A 452 -4.33 -16.71 7.75
N GLU A 453 -4.25 -18.02 7.76
CA GLU A 453 -3.15 -18.74 8.45
C GLU A 453 -1.76 -18.42 7.92
N GLU A 454 -1.67 -18.03 6.66
CA GLU A 454 -0.43 -17.64 6.01
C GLU A 454 -0.15 -16.13 6.05
N LEU A 455 -1.08 -15.34 6.63
CA LEU A 455 -0.98 -13.89 6.66
C LEU A 455 -0.24 -13.41 7.90
N LYS A 456 1.03 -13.19 7.72
CA LYS A 456 1.80 -12.38 8.66
C LYS A 456 1.37 -10.92 8.50
N ASP A 457 1.05 -10.28 9.64
CA ASP A 457 0.93 -8.82 9.78
C ASP A 457 -0.35 -8.16 9.23
N VAL A 458 -1.44 -8.91 9.03
CA VAL A 458 -2.79 -8.36 8.81
C VAL A 458 -3.71 -8.74 9.95
N VAL A 459 -4.37 -7.75 10.54
CA VAL A 459 -5.35 -7.93 11.61
C VAL A 459 -6.70 -7.39 11.14
N VAL A 460 -7.76 -8.15 11.33
CA VAL A 460 -9.12 -7.73 11.03
C VAL A 460 -9.76 -7.19 12.30
N ILE A 461 -10.26 -5.96 12.25
CA ILE A 461 -11.07 -5.38 13.34
C ILE A 461 -12.45 -5.08 12.77
N ALA A 462 -13.48 -5.67 13.35
CA ALA A 462 -14.86 -5.41 13.00
C ALA A 462 -15.54 -4.58 14.09
N ALA A 463 -16.39 -3.65 13.73
CA ALA A 463 -17.18 -2.86 14.65
C ALA A 463 -18.67 -3.04 14.39
N THR A 464 -19.45 -3.10 15.46
CA THR A 464 -20.92 -3.16 15.40
C THR A 464 -21.56 -2.47 16.59
N ASN A 465 -22.73 -1.87 16.34
CA ASN A 465 -23.61 -1.40 17.39
C ASN A 465 -24.61 -2.48 17.84
N ARG A 466 -24.75 -3.56 17.06
CA ARG A 466 -25.72 -4.64 17.26
C ARG A 466 -25.02 -6.00 17.17
N PRO A 467 -24.32 -6.44 18.24
CA PRO A 467 -23.60 -7.72 18.24
C PRO A 467 -24.54 -8.93 18.09
N ASP A 468 -25.79 -8.80 18.52
CA ASP A 468 -26.84 -9.80 18.38
C ASP A 468 -27.27 -10.08 16.92
N MET A 469 -27.00 -9.12 16.04
CA MET A 469 -27.34 -9.19 14.61
C MET A 469 -26.21 -9.73 13.72
N VAL A 470 -25.01 -9.93 14.25
CA VAL A 470 -23.87 -10.45 13.49
C VAL A 470 -24.00 -11.96 13.30
N ASP A 471 -23.67 -12.47 12.10
CA ASP A 471 -23.68 -13.90 11.82
C ASP A 471 -22.74 -14.65 12.78
N PRO A 472 -23.25 -15.63 13.56
CA PRO A 472 -22.44 -16.39 14.51
C PRO A 472 -21.24 -17.11 13.89
N ALA A 473 -21.28 -17.41 12.60
CA ALA A 473 -20.17 -18.07 11.90
C ALA A 473 -18.89 -17.23 11.88
N LEU A 474 -19.02 -15.89 11.84
CA LEU A 474 -17.88 -14.98 11.91
C LEU A 474 -17.22 -14.94 13.30
N LEU A 475 -17.98 -15.19 14.35
CA LEU A 475 -17.56 -15.03 15.74
C LEU A 475 -16.94 -16.31 16.35
N ARG A 476 -16.78 -17.35 15.54
CA ARG A 476 -16.19 -18.62 15.99
C ARG A 476 -14.68 -18.49 16.19
N PRO A 477 -14.09 -19.33 17.08
CA PRO A 477 -12.64 -19.41 17.24
C PRO A 477 -11.91 -19.60 15.90
N GLY A 478 -10.79 -18.92 15.74
CA GLY A 478 -10.00 -18.89 14.50
C GLY A 478 -10.45 -17.84 13.47
N ARG A 479 -11.49 -17.06 13.76
CA ARG A 479 -12.01 -15.97 12.93
C ARG A 479 -12.01 -14.67 13.71
N ILE A 480 -13.18 -14.04 13.93
CA ILE A 480 -13.31 -12.87 14.81
C ILE A 480 -13.56 -13.40 16.23
N GLU A 481 -12.52 -13.86 16.86
CA GLU A 481 -12.61 -14.63 18.11
C GLU A 481 -12.45 -13.77 19.38
N ARG A 482 -11.85 -12.59 19.27
CA ARG A 482 -11.71 -11.66 20.40
C ARG A 482 -12.82 -10.63 20.38
N HIS A 483 -13.59 -10.54 21.45
CA HIS A 483 -14.72 -9.62 21.55
C HIS A 483 -14.46 -8.61 22.66
N ILE A 484 -14.46 -7.31 22.32
CA ILE A 484 -14.17 -6.22 23.23
C ILE A 484 -15.39 -5.31 23.32
N TYR A 485 -15.92 -5.16 24.53
CA TYR A 485 -17.02 -4.25 24.79
C TYR A 485 -16.54 -2.82 24.97
N ILE A 486 -17.12 -1.91 24.18
CA ILE A 486 -16.85 -0.49 24.26
C ILE A 486 -18.05 0.18 24.96
N SER A 487 -17.91 0.41 26.25
CA SER A 487 -18.96 0.99 27.08
C SER A 487 -19.13 2.50 26.85
N PRO A 488 -20.32 3.06 27.13
CA PRO A 488 -20.47 4.50 27.24
C PRO A 488 -19.50 5.06 28.29
N PRO A 489 -18.99 6.29 28.11
CA PRO A 489 -18.01 6.86 29.02
C PRO A 489 -18.62 7.16 30.40
N ASP A 490 -17.89 6.79 31.45
CA ASP A 490 -18.17 7.23 32.82
C ASP A 490 -17.74 8.69 33.04
N LYS A 491 -17.93 9.21 34.27
CA LYS A 491 -17.59 10.61 34.58
C LYS A 491 -16.10 10.92 34.31
N GLU A 492 -15.21 10.02 34.71
CA GLU A 492 -13.76 10.24 34.55
C GLU A 492 -13.36 10.16 33.07
N ALA A 493 -13.92 9.21 32.32
CA ALA A 493 -13.73 9.13 30.88
C ALA A 493 -14.27 10.38 30.16
N ARG A 494 -15.43 10.91 30.58
CA ARG A 494 -15.97 12.17 30.02
C ARG A 494 -15.06 13.35 30.30
N LYS A 495 -14.44 13.45 31.46
CA LYS A 495 -13.43 14.49 31.76
C LYS A 495 -12.26 14.42 30.77
N GLU A 496 -11.75 13.22 30.52
CA GLU A 496 -10.64 13.04 29.59
C GLU A 496 -11.05 13.38 28.17
N ILE A 497 -12.25 12.99 27.73
CA ILE A 497 -12.79 13.34 26.40
C ILE A 497 -12.91 14.86 26.26
N PHE A 498 -13.42 15.57 27.27
CA PHE A 498 -13.47 17.03 27.26
C PHE A 498 -12.07 17.65 27.17
N LYS A 499 -11.09 17.15 27.94
CA LYS A 499 -9.70 17.61 27.87
C LYS A 499 -9.12 17.48 26.47
N ILE A 500 -9.39 16.37 25.78
CA ILE A 500 -8.92 16.11 24.42
C ILE A 500 -9.55 17.09 23.43
N HIS A 501 -10.87 17.24 23.44
CA HIS A 501 -11.59 18.10 22.49
C HIS A 501 -11.45 19.60 22.78
N LEU A 502 -11.05 19.97 23.99
CA LEU A 502 -10.76 21.35 24.37
C LEU A 502 -9.27 21.71 24.27
N ARG A 503 -8.42 20.76 23.95
CA ARG A 503 -6.98 21.00 23.78
C ARG A 503 -6.73 22.10 22.73
N GLY A 504 -5.99 23.13 23.12
CA GLY A 504 -5.65 24.26 22.24
C GLY A 504 -6.80 25.24 21.97
N LYS A 505 -7.98 25.08 22.57
CA LYS A 505 -9.07 26.05 22.48
C LYS A 505 -8.92 27.12 23.55
N PRO A 506 -9.16 28.40 23.20
CA PRO A 506 -9.08 29.50 24.14
C PRO A 506 -10.30 29.50 25.08
N LEU A 507 -10.11 29.01 26.30
CA LEU A 507 -11.14 28.95 27.33
C LEU A 507 -10.99 30.10 28.32
N VAL A 508 -12.11 30.59 28.90
CA VAL A 508 -12.11 31.48 30.07
C VAL A 508 -11.99 30.63 31.34
N ASP A 509 -11.41 31.17 32.36
CA ASP A 509 -11.18 30.48 33.64
C ASP A 509 -12.44 30.00 34.37
N ASP A 510 -13.62 30.48 33.97
CA ASP A 510 -14.93 30.07 34.50
C ASP A 510 -15.41 28.71 33.98
N VAL A 511 -14.74 28.16 32.93
CA VAL A 511 -15.05 26.85 32.38
C VAL A 511 -14.46 25.74 33.21
N SER A 512 -15.30 24.97 33.89
CA SER A 512 -14.91 23.80 34.68
C SER A 512 -15.20 22.50 33.94
N ILE A 513 -14.16 21.74 33.63
CA ILE A 513 -14.30 20.43 32.97
C ILE A 513 -15.02 19.43 33.89
N ASP A 514 -14.81 19.51 35.21
CA ASP A 514 -15.50 18.67 36.18
C ASP A 514 -17.02 18.90 36.17
N GLU A 515 -17.46 20.15 36.15
CA GLU A 515 -18.87 20.51 36.05
C GLU A 515 -19.49 20.05 34.71
N LEU A 516 -18.76 20.22 33.63
CA LEU A 516 -19.21 19.73 32.29
C LEU A 516 -19.36 18.19 32.28
N ALA A 517 -18.44 17.48 32.90
CA ALA A 517 -18.51 16.02 33.01
C ALA A 517 -19.69 15.55 33.87
N GLU A 518 -20.03 16.28 34.94
CA GLU A 518 -21.23 15.98 35.75
C GLU A 518 -22.52 16.19 34.99
N ARG A 519 -22.62 17.26 34.21
CA ARG A 519 -23.83 17.63 33.47
C ARG A 519 -24.04 16.81 32.20
N THR A 520 -23.09 15.99 31.79
CA THR A 520 -23.13 15.21 30.54
C THR A 520 -23.35 13.72 30.76
N GLU A 521 -24.05 13.34 31.83
CA GLU A 521 -24.45 11.95 32.05
C GLU A 521 -25.27 11.42 30.88
N GLY A 522 -24.88 10.27 30.30
CA GLY A 522 -25.52 9.67 29.14
C GLY A 522 -25.00 10.19 27.79
N TYR A 523 -24.07 11.14 27.79
CA TYR A 523 -23.42 11.60 26.58
C TYR A 523 -22.34 10.59 26.14
N THR A 524 -22.29 10.31 24.83
CA THR A 524 -21.21 9.54 24.21
C THR A 524 -20.03 10.46 23.87
N GLY A 525 -18.90 9.87 23.44
CA GLY A 525 -17.75 10.65 22.98
C GLY A 525 -18.10 11.59 21.80
N ALA A 526 -18.93 11.13 20.89
CA ALA A 526 -19.42 11.94 19.78
C ALA A 526 -20.32 13.10 20.22
N ASP A 527 -21.14 12.89 21.24
CA ASP A 527 -21.98 13.95 21.81
C ASP A 527 -21.13 15.03 22.49
N ILE A 528 -20.09 14.64 23.22
CA ILE A 528 -19.15 15.56 23.87
C ILE A 528 -18.38 16.38 22.84
N GLU A 529 -17.91 15.74 21.78
CA GLU A 529 -17.31 16.45 20.64
C GLU A 529 -18.25 17.50 20.05
N ALA A 530 -19.51 17.14 19.86
CA ALA A 530 -20.54 18.04 19.35
C ALA A 530 -20.78 19.23 20.28
N VAL A 531 -20.80 19.02 21.62
CA VAL A 531 -20.90 20.09 22.61
C VAL A 531 -19.71 21.04 22.51
N CYS A 532 -18.50 20.54 22.45
CA CYS A 532 -17.28 21.35 22.35
C CYS A 532 -17.24 22.16 21.05
N ARG A 533 -17.68 21.55 19.95
CA ARG A 533 -17.77 22.21 18.65
C ARG A 533 -18.83 23.30 18.64
N GLU A 534 -20.04 23.03 19.17
CA GLU A 534 -21.13 24.01 19.22
C GLU A 534 -20.78 25.19 20.12
N ALA A 535 -20.13 24.96 21.28
CA ALA A 535 -19.65 26.03 22.13
C ALA A 535 -18.66 26.94 21.41
N GLY A 536 -17.71 26.36 20.66
CA GLY A 536 -16.79 27.11 19.80
C GLY A 536 -17.51 27.90 18.71
N MET A 537 -18.50 27.30 18.06
CA MET A 537 -19.30 27.97 17.02
C MET A 537 -20.14 29.11 17.57
N LEU A 538 -20.68 28.99 18.78
CA LEU A 538 -21.40 30.08 19.44
C LEU A 538 -20.47 31.26 19.72
N ALA A 539 -19.28 31.02 20.22
CA ALA A 539 -18.28 32.07 20.41
C ALA A 539 -17.89 32.76 19.10
N ILE A 540 -17.73 32.00 18.01
CA ILE A 540 -17.44 32.55 16.67
C ILE A 540 -18.62 33.40 16.17
N ARG A 541 -19.88 32.94 16.29
CA ARG A 541 -21.06 33.68 15.85
C ARG A 541 -21.23 35.01 16.57
N GLU A 542 -20.92 35.09 17.85
CA GLU A 542 -20.95 36.33 18.63
C GLU A 542 -19.85 37.29 18.21
N ALA A 543 -18.71 36.80 17.78
CA ALA A 543 -17.53 37.58 17.40
C ALA A 543 -17.57 38.12 15.96
N ILE A 544 -18.19 37.38 15.02
CA ILE A 544 -18.25 37.76 13.61
C ILE A 544 -19.39 38.75 13.37
N LYS A 545 -19.04 39.89 12.77
CA LYS A 545 -20.01 40.89 12.31
C LYS A 545 -20.09 40.87 10.78
N PRO A 546 -21.28 41.10 10.19
CA PRO A 546 -21.43 41.24 8.74
C PRO A 546 -20.54 42.36 8.19
N GLY A 547 -19.74 42.08 7.16
CA GLY A 547 -18.85 43.06 6.53
C GLY A 547 -17.47 43.24 7.18
N MET A 548 -17.09 42.36 8.10
CA MET A 548 -15.78 42.40 8.74
C MET A 548 -14.64 42.19 7.74
N SER A 549 -13.59 43.02 7.83
CA SER A 549 -12.37 42.88 7.03
C SER A 549 -11.46 41.71 7.53
N LYS A 550 -10.51 41.28 6.71
CA LYS A 550 -9.55 40.22 7.11
C LYS A 550 -8.64 40.64 8.27
N GLU A 551 -8.32 41.93 8.35
CA GLU A 551 -7.50 42.49 9.44
C GLU A 551 -8.28 42.53 10.75
N GLU A 552 -9.53 42.98 10.72
CA GLU A 552 -10.42 42.95 11.89
C GLU A 552 -10.68 41.51 12.37
N ALA A 553 -10.82 40.54 11.47
CA ALA A 553 -10.96 39.12 11.82
C ALA A 553 -9.74 38.59 12.55
N LYS A 554 -8.52 39.00 12.16
CA LYS A 554 -7.28 38.60 12.88
C LYS A 554 -7.20 39.20 14.28
N GLU A 555 -7.65 40.43 14.48
CA GLU A 555 -7.68 41.05 15.80
C GLU A 555 -8.70 40.35 16.71
N VAL A 556 -9.90 40.09 16.20
CA VAL A 556 -10.95 39.35 16.90
C VAL A 556 -10.51 37.96 17.27
N ALA A 557 -9.79 37.26 16.38
CA ALA A 557 -9.26 35.92 16.65
C ALA A 557 -8.30 35.88 17.85
N LYS A 558 -7.51 36.95 18.09
CA LYS A 558 -6.60 37.03 19.23
C LYS A 558 -7.32 37.17 20.59
N SER A 559 -8.51 37.79 20.59
CA SER A 559 -9.30 38.04 21.79
C SER A 559 -10.45 37.05 22.02
N LEU A 560 -10.70 36.16 21.05
CA LEU A 560 -11.78 35.19 21.10
C LEU A 560 -11.57 34.20 22.23
N LYS A 561 -12.55 34.05 23.11
CA LYS A 561 -12.55 33.05 24.18
C LYS A 561 -13.92 32.38 24.30
N ILE A 562 -13.91 31.09 24.64
CA ILE A 562 -15.11 30.30 24.88
C ILE A 562 -15.45 30.40 26.37
N THR A 563 -16.67 30.85 26.67
CA THR A 563 -17.13 31.05 28.05
C THR A 563 -18.03 29.93 28.54
N LYS A 564 -18.29 29.89 29.85
CA LYS A 564 -19.23 28.95 30.47
C LYS A 564 -20.63 29.07 29.84
N GLU A 565 -21.07 30.29 29.51
CA GLU A 565 -22.37 30.54 28.90
C GLU A 565 -22.50 29.87 27.51
N HIS A 566 -21.43 29.85 26.71
CA HIS A 566 -21.39 29.14 25.45
C HIS A 566 -21.60 27.63 25.62
N PHE A 567 -20.99 27.03 26.66
CA PHE A 567 -21.21 25.63 26.99
C PHE A 567 -22.62 25.34 27.48
N GLU A 568 -23.21 26.24 28.26
CA GLU A 568 -24.60 26.08 28.71
C GLU A 568 -25.57 26.08 27.55
N LYS A 569 -25.43 27.01 26.62
CA LYS A 569 -26.23 27.08 25.39
C LYS A 569 -25.97 25.83 24.50
N ALA A 570 -24.74 25.36 24.43
CA ALA A 570 -24.39 24.16 23.67
C ALA A 570 -25.05 22.90 24.27
N LEU A 571 -25.09 22.77 25.59
CA LEU A 571 -25.76 21.66 26.29
C LEU A 571 -27.28 21.69 26.14
N GLU A 572 -27.89 22.86 25.97
CA GLU A 572 -29.30 22.96 25.67
C GLU A 572 -29.62 22.43 24.25
N LYS A 573 -28.71 22.63 23.31
CA LYS A 573 -28.88 22.27 21.92
C LYS A 573 -28.50 20.81 21.63
N VAL A 574 -27.39 20.34 22.19
CA VAL A 574 -26.90 18.98 22.02
C VAL A 574 -27.44 18.10 23.14
N LYS A 575 -28.34 17.20 22.79
CA LYS A 575 -28.93 16.24 23.73
C LYS A 575 -28.13 14.93 23.74
N PRO A 576 -28.18 14.14 24.84
CA PRO A 576 -27.54 12.86 24.87
C PRO A 576 -28.13 11.92 23.82
N SER A 577 -27.29 11.19 23.10
CA SER A 577 -27.71 10.22 22.10
C SER A 577 -28.39 8.99 22.70
N MET A 578 -28.14 8.71 23.97
CA MET A 578 -28.68 7.58 24.69
C MET A 578 -29.56 8.02 25.85
N THR A 579 -30.78 7.51 25.85
CA THR A 579 -31.67 7.63 27.02
C THR A 579 -31.34 6.57 28.07
N LYS A 580 -31.84 6.74 29.30
CA LYS A 580 -31.66 5.71 30.37
C LYS A 580 -32.30 4.36 29.98
N GLU A 581 -33.34 4.39 29.18
CA GLU A 581 -34.01 3.18 28.65
C GLU A 581 -33.15 2.51 27.57
N ASP A 582 -32.53 3.29 26.68
CA ASP A 582 -31.61 2.79 25.68
C ASP A 582 -30.41 2.09 26.32
N ILE A 583 -29.84 2.66 27.36
CA ILE A 583 -28.72 2.08 28.11
C ILE A 583 -29.12 0.73 28.70
N LYS A 584 -30.27 0.63 29.36
CA LYS A 584 -30.76 -0.63 29.93
C LYS A 584 -31.05 -1.70 28.86
N THR A 585 -31.63 -1.27 27.74
CA THR A 585 -31.89 -2.18 26.61
C THR A 585 -30.58 -2.72 26.03
N TYR A 586 -29.59 -1.85 25.92
CA TYR A 586 -28.27 -2.23 25.40
C TYR A 586 -27.52 -3.16 26.38
N GLU A 587 -27.60 -2.93 27.67
CA GLU A 587 -27.03 -3.80 28.70
C GLU A 587 -27.60 -5.23 28.58
N ARG A 588 -28.90 -5.40 28.31
CA ARG A 588 -29.49 -6.71 28.05
C ARG A 588 -28.93 -7.37 26.80
N ILE A 589 -28.77 -6.61 25.71
CA ILE A 589 -28.17 -7.13 24.47
C ILE A 589 -26.75 -7.63 24.74
N VAL A 590 -25.96 -6.89 25.53
CA VAL A 590 -24.60 -7.25 25.91
C VAL A 590 -24.58 -8.50 26.80
N GLU A 591 -25.48 -8.60 27.77
CA GLU A 591 -25.59 -9.78 28.64
C GLU A 591 -25.95 -11.03 27.83
N ASP A 592 -26.89 -10.94 26.93
CA ASP A 592 -27.30 -12.05 26.06
C ASP A 592 -26.17 -12.46 25.13
N PHE A 593 -25.44 -11.50 24.58
CA PHE A 593 -24.26 -11.77 23.76
C PHE A 593 -23.16 -12.48 24.57
N HIS A 594 -22.87 -12.04 25.79
CA HIS A 594 -21.91 -12.70 26.67
C HIS A 594 -22.30 -14.12 27.04
N ARG A 595 -23.60 -14.41 27.19
CA ARG A 595 -24.08 -15.79 27.45
C ARG A 595 -23.88 -16.72 26.26
N MET A 596 -23.92 -16.19 25.03
CA MET A 596 -23.75 -16.98 23.81
C MET A 596 -22.30 -17.35 23.51
N TYR A 597 -21.35 -16.54 23.95
CA TYR A 597 -19.93 -16.63 23.55
C TYR A 597 -18.94 -16.76 24.72
N ARG A 598 -19.43 -17.12 25.90
CA ARG A 598 -18.59 -17.50 27.07
C ARG A 598 -18.18 -18.96 27.02
#